data_a15d7956daf2cb09464e4a8a1bda5d16
#
_entry.id   a15d7956daf2cb09464e4a8a1bda5d16
#
_cell.length_a   1.000
_cell.length_b   1.000
_cell.length_c   1.000
_cell.angle_alpha   90.00
_cell.angle_beta   90.00
_cell.angle_gamma   90.00
#
_symmetry.space_group_name_H-M   'P 1'
#
loop_
_entity.id
_entity.type
_entity.pdbx_description
1 polymer ?
#
loop_
_entity_poly.entity_id
_entity_poly.type
_entity_poly.pdbx_seq_one_letter_code
_entity_poly.pdbx_strand_id
1 'polypeptide(L)'
;KEIGNFVTDSLTDCGWHKGGTLSFATNRPQLQRIHETIAMARKFGFDEQFVDFITPEQVNERLRTPSSLGASYSPHCAVVHPAKLVDGLVKTLLDRNVQFFGSTRVVEIEPHRVRAQTSQGSVSITGKWIVRATEGFTARMKQYRRDVAPLYSYMIATEPLSQSQWDDIGWTKRETVSDGRNLVIYAQRTSDGRIAFGGRGAPYKFASRIGSQFDYNTRIHSLIENSMRTMFPAIGDSEVTHKWG
;
A
#
# COMPACT_ATOMS: atom_id res chain seq x y z
N LYS A 1 -9.08 -1.71 12.41
CA LYS A 1 -10.32 -2.17 13.06
C LYS A 1 -11.50 -1.92 12.12
N GLU A 2 -11.78 -0.68 11.73
CA GLU A 2 -12.96 -0.31 10.90
C GLU A 2 -13.01 -1.05 9.55
N ILE A 3 -11.90 -1.12 8.82
CA ILE A 3 -11.84 -1.87 7.55
C ILE A 3 -12.19 -3.36 7.79
N GLY A 4 -11.63 -3.97 8.85
CA GLY A 4 -11.94 -5.37 9.18
C GLY A 4 -13.42 -5.58 9.52
N ASN A 5 -14.02 -4.69 10.30
CA ASN A 5 -15.46 -4.71 10.60
C ASN A 5 -16.27 -4.59 9.29
N PHE A 6 -15.95 -3.59 8.46
CA PHE A 6 -16.63 -3.43 7.16
C PHE A 6 -16.55 -4.68 6.28
N VAL A 7 -15.37 -5.27 6.14
CA VAL A 7 -15.16 -6.47 5.32
C VAL A 7 -15.98 -7.65 5.83
N THR A 8 -16.06 -7.82 7.16
CA THR A 8 -16.86 -8.86 7.79
C THR A 8 -18.35 -8.60 7.60
N ASP A 9 -18.81 -7.38 7.87
CA ASP A 9 -20.25 -7.03 7.84
C ASP A 9 -20.81 -7.01 6.41
N SER A 10 -20.02 -6.58 5.43
CA SER A 10 -20.41 -6.52 4.01
C SER A 10 -20.14 -7.80 3.24
N LEU A 11 -19.49 -8.81 3.85
CA LEU A 11 -19.02 -10.03 3.18
C LEU A 11 -18.17 -9.75 1.93
N THR A 12 -17.41 -8.65 1.93
CA THR A 12 -16.56 -8.25 0.80
C THR A 12 -15.33 -9.15 0.68
N ASP A 13 -15.25 -9.93 -0.42
CA ASP A 13 -14.04 -10.71 -0.74
C ASP A 13 -12.95 -9.80 -1.33
N CYS A 14 -12.17 -9.20 -0.48
CA CYS A 14 -11.01 -8.39 -0.87
C CYS A 14 -9.67 -8.99 -0.42
N GLY A 15 -9.63 -10.29 -0.12
CA GLY A 15 -8.43 -10.98 0.34
C GLY A 15 -7.92 -10.49 1.71
N TRP A 16 -8.79 -9.89 2.52
CA TRP A 16 -8.46 -9.42 3.86
C TRP A 16 -7.82 -10.50 4.72
N HIS A 17 -6.65 -10.20 5.30
CA HIS A 17 -6.02 -11.07 6.26
C HIS A 17 -5.21 -10.26 7.27
N LYS A 18 -5.49 -10.46 8.56
CA LYS A 18 -4.82 -9.76 9.67
C LYS A 18 -3.59 -10.55 10.13
N GLY A 19 -2.50 -10.48 9.36
CA GLY A 19 -1.22 -11.15 9.67
C GLY A 19 -0.27 -10.32 10.53
N GLY A 20 -0.52 -9.02 10.64
CA GLY A 20 0.44 -8.08 11.23
C GLY A 20 1.44 -7.54 10.22
N THR A 21 2.50 -6.92 10.71
CA THR A 21 3.57 -6.34 9.89
C THR A 21 4.94 -6.65 10.45
N LEU A 22 5.90 -6.90 9.56
CA LEU A 22 7.31 -7.10 9.85
C LEU A 22 8.13 -5.98 9.21
N SER A 23 9.01 -5.35 9.97
CA SER A 23 10.03 -4.46 9.42
C SER A 23 11.41 -4.98 9.76
N PHE A 24 12.14 -5.51 8.75
CA PHE A 24 13.42 -6.16 8.94
C PHE A 24 14.58 -5.19 9.08
N ALA A 25 15.62 -5.66 9.78
CA ALA A 25 16.96 -5.11 9.68
C ALA A 25 17.86 -6.06 8.90
N THR A 26 18.47 -5.59 7.83
CA THR A 26 19.48 -6.32 7.06
C THR A 26 20.91 -5.84 7.32
N ASN A 27 21.06 -4.80 8.13
CA ASN A 27 22.35 -4.26 8.57
C ASN A 27 22.19 -3.54 9.92
N ARG A 28 23.32 -3.24 10.57
CA ARG A 28 23.34 -2.60 11.90
C ARG A 28 22.63 -1.24 11.98
N PRO A 29 22.79 -0.30 11.02
CA PRO A 29 22.05 0.95 11.04
C PRO A 29 20.52 0.76 10.96
N GLN A 30 20.04 -0.23 10.22
CA GLN A 30 18.61 -0.56 10.18
C GLN A 30 18.14 -1.14 11.53
N LEU A 31 18.92 -2.03 12.13
CA LEU A 31 18.63 -2.60 13.44
C LEU A 31 18.55 -1.50 14.52
N GLN A 32 19.46 -0.56 14.50
CA GLN A 32 19.43 0.59 15.42
C GLN A 32 18.12 1.40 15.25
N ARG A 33 17.72 1.71 14.01
CA ARG A 33 16.45 2.43 13.75
C ARG A 33 15.22 1.66 14.23
N ILE A 34 15.23 0.33 14.14
CA ILE A 34 14.14 -0.50 14.69
C ILE A 34 14.06 -0.33 16.21
N HIS A 35 15.18 -0.44 16.91
CA HIS A 35 15.21 -0.24 18.37
C HIS A 35 14.79 1.17 18.77
N GLU A 36 15.24 2.21 18.05
CA GLU A 36 14.83 3.59 18.27
C GLU A 36 13.32 3.78 18.05
N THR A 37 12.75 3.16 17.02
CA THR A 37 11.31 3.20 16.74
C THR A 37 10.51 2.55 17.85
N ILE A 38 10.95 1.37 18.34
CA ILE A 38 10.29 0.68 19.45
C ILE A 38 10.41 1.50 20.73
N ALA A 39 11.60 2.04 21.03
CA ALA A 39 11.79 2.90 22.18
C ALA A 39 10.91 4.16 22.15
N MET A 40 10.69 4.73 20.95
CA MET A 40 9.77 5.83 20.76
C MET A 40 8.31 5.41 21.01
N ALA A 41 7.89 4.24 20.51
CA ALA A 41 6.56 3.69 20.77
C ALA A 41 6.31 3.53 22.28
N ARG A 42 7.30 3.02 23.05
CA ARG A 42 7.21 2.90 24.51
C ARG A 42 6.99 4.27 25.18
N LYS A 43 7.68 5.33 24.72
CA LYS A 43 7.49 6.70 25.24
C LYS A 43 6.08 7.22 25.02
N PHE A 44 5.39 6.77 23.98
CA PHE A 44 3.99 7.11 23.72
C PHE A 44 2.99 6.15 24.36
N GLY A 45 3.43 5.22 25.21
CA GLY A 45 2.56 4.31 25.96
C GLY A 45 2.14 3.07 25.19
N PHE A 46 2.73 2.78 24.02
CA PHE A 46 2.51 1.52 23.30
C PHE A 46 3.39 0.43 23.90
N ASP A 47 2.78 -0.68 24.31
CA ASP A 47 3.44 -1.82 24.94
C ASP A 47 3.97 -2.85 23.92
N GLU A 48 4.47 -3.99 24.41
CA GLU A 48 4.99 -5.10 23.61
C GLU A 48 3.90 -5.76 22.77
N GLN A 49 2.67 -5.71 23.23
CA GLN A 49 1.54 -6.25 22.46
C GLN A 49 1.21 -5.42 21.22
N PHE A 50 1.59 -4.12 21.25
CA PHE A 50 1.39 -3.24 20.11
C PHE A 50 2.51 -3.35 19.09
N VAL A 51 3.76 -3.29 19.52
CA VAL A 51 4.94 -3.49 18.66
C VAL A 51 6.11 -3.96 19.53
N ASP A 52 6.83 -4.97 19.04
CA ASP A 52 8.02 -5.46 19.74
C ASP A 52 9.12 -5.91 18.77
N PHE A 53 10.32 -6.09 19.30
CA PHE A 53 11.45 -6.67 18.59
C PHE A 53 11.32 -8.20 18.57
N ILE A 54 11.58 -8.80 17.43
CA ILE A 54 11.72 -10.24 17.28
C ILE A 54 13.10 -10.60 16.72
N THR A 55 13.66 -11.69 17.26
CA THR A 55 15.02 -12.15 16.89
C THR A 55 15.09 -12.67 15.46
N PRO A 56 16.30 -12.85 14.89
CA PRO A 56 16.47 -13.47 13.57
C PRO A 56 15.81 -14.86 13.47
N GLU A 57 15.87 -15.66 14.53
CA GLU A 57 15.26 -17.00 14.60
C GLU A 57 13.73 -16.89 14.50
N GLN A 58 13.14 -15.99 15.28
CA GLN A 58 11.70 -15.74 15.27
C GLN A 58 11.22 -15.13 13.93
N VAL A 59 12.08 -14.35 13.24
CA VAL A 59 11.80 -13.90 11.88
C VAL A 59 11.75 -15.10 10.93
N ASN A 60 12.74 -16.02 10.98
CA ASN A 60 12.83 -17.17 10.10
C ASN A 60 11.67 -18.17 10.29
N GLU A 61 11.09 -18.25 11.48
CA GLU A 61 9.86 -19.04 11.75
C GLU A 61 8.63 -18.47 10.99
N ARG A 62 8.65 -17.18 10.68
CA ARG A 62 7.53 -16.46 9.99
C ARG A 62 7.78 -16.29 8.51
N LEU A 63 9.01 -16.00 8.15
CA LEU A 63 9.44 -15.65 6.81
C LEU A 63 10.94 -15.83 6.66
N ARG A 64 11.37 -16.71 5.74
CA ARG A 64 12.78 -16.92 5.47
C ARG A 64 13.31 -15.89 4.50
N THR A 65 14.23 -15.07 4.98
CA THR A 65 14.94 -14.07 4.19
C THR A 65 16.44 -14.13 4.52
N PRO A 66 17.30 -14.05 3.54
CA PRO A 66 18.75 -13.99 3.80
C PRO A 66 19.07 -12.73 4.62
N SER A 67 19.96 -12.85 5.59
CA SER A 67 20.56 -11.69 6.29
C SER A 67 19.66 -10.88 7.22
N SER A 68 18.60 -11.46 7.80
CA SER A 68 17.85 -10.76 8.85
C SER A 68 18.67 -10.68 10.14
N LEU A 69 18.82 -9.48 10.68
CA LEU A 69 19.35 -9.19 12.03
C LEU A 69 18.24 -9.07 13.09
N GLY A 70 17.01 -9.40 12.75
CA GLY A 70 15.80 -9.24 13.51
C GLY A 70 14.83 -8.28 12.84
N ALA A 71 13.67 -8.10 13.44
CA ALA A 71 12.62 -7.22 12.93
C ALA A 71 11.82 -6.58 14.08
N SER A 72 11.12 -5.49 13.80
CA SER A 72 9.95 -5.14 14.60
C SER A 72 8.73 -5.88 14.05
N TYR A 73 7.88 -6.36 14.96
CA TYR A 73 6.61 -6.98 14.63
C TYR A 73 5.47 -6.24 15.33
N SER A 74 4.39 -5.99 14.59
CA SER A 74 3.14 -5.50 15.16
C SER A 74 1.97 -6.32 14.61
N PRO A 75 1.04 -6.81 15.46
CA PRO A 75 -0.15 -7.55 15.02
C PRO A 75 -1.25 -6.64 14.44
N HIS A 76 -1.06 -5.32 14.49
CA HIS A 76 -2.08 -4.32 14.16
C HIS A 76 -2.09 -3.90 12.68
N CYS A 77 -1.73 -4.82 11.78
CA CYS A 77 -1.75 -4.60 10.35
C CYS A 77 -2.47 -5.76 9.63
N ALA A 78 -2.93 -5.49 8.42
CA ALA A 78 -3.58 -6.48 7.58
C ALA A 78 -3.22 -6.24 6.12
N VAL A 79 -3.28 -7.30 5.32
CA VAL A 79 -3.22 -7.23 3.86
C VAL A 79 -4.63 -7.15 3.29
N VAL A 80 -4.76 -6.49 2.14
CA VAL A 80 -6.01 -6.35 1.41
C VAL A 80 -5.71 -6.12 -0.07
N HIS A 81 -6.62 -6.53 -0.94
CA HIS A 81 -6.61 -6.14 -2.35
C HIS A 81 -7.36 -4.80 -2.49
N PRO A 82 -6.68 -3.67 -2.75
CA PRO A 82 -7.28 -2.34 -2.66
C PRO A 82 -8.47 -2.14 -3.61
N ALA A 83 -8.36 -2.59 -4.87
CA ALA A 83 -9.44 -2.44 -5.84
C ALA A 83 -10.69 -3.22 -5.40
N LYS A 84 -10.55 -4.48 -4.97
CA LYS A 84 -11.69 -5.27 -4.48
C LYS A 84 -12.33 -4.66 -3.23
N LEU A 85 -11.54 -4.02 -2.35
CA LEU A 85 -12.09 -3.29 -1.20
C LEU A 85 -12.94 -2.10 -1.65
N VAL A 86 -12.44 -1.32 -2.61
CA VAL A 86 -13.17 -0.16 -3.17
C VAL A 86 -14.44 -0.61 -3.87
N ASP A 87 -14.38 -1.68 -4.66
CA ASP A 87 -15.56 -2.25 -5.35
C ASP A 87 -16.63 -2.69 -4.33
N GLY A 88 -16.22 -3.34 -3.24
CA GLY A 88 -17.13 -3.71 -2.15
C GLY A 88 -17.76 -2.52 -1.45
N LEU A 89 -16.97 -1.46 -1.22
CA LEU A 89 -17.47 -0.20 -0.66
C LEU A 89 -18.49 0.46 -1.60
N VAL A 90 -18.18 0.55 -2.89
CA VAL A 90 -19.10 1.12 -3.90
C VAL A 90 -20.41 0.34 -3.93
N LYS A 91 -20.34 -1.01 -3.97
CA LYS A 91 -21.55 -1.85 -3.94
C LYS A 91 -22.40 -1.56 -2.70
N THR A 92 -21.79 -1.58 -1.51
CA THR A 92 -22.48 -1.30 -0.25
C THR A 92 -23.14 0.09 -0.23
N LEU A 93 -22.49 1.09 -0.84
CA LEU A 93 -23.02 2.45 -0.89
C LEU A 93 -24.17 2.58 -1.90
N LEU A 94 -24.09 1.88 -3.04
CA LEU A 94 -25.21 1.80 -4.00
C LEU A 94 -26.44 1.16 -3.38
N ASP A 95 -26.28 0.08 -2.60
CA ASP A 95 -27.36 -0.59 -1.86
C ASP A 95 -27.99 0.35 -0.80
N ARG A 96 -27.26 1.40 -0.39
CA ARG A 96 -27.75 2.48 0.49
C ARG A 96 -28.26 3.73 -0.26
N ASN A 97 -28.51 3.61 -1.55
CA ASN A 97 -28.99 4.69 -2.43
C ASN A 97 -28.01 5.89 -2.55
N VAL A 98 -26.71 5.69 -2.34
CA VAL A 98 -25.71 6.72 -2.66
C VAL A 98 -25.52 6.76 -4.17
N GLN A 99 -25.57 7.96 -4.75
CA GLN A 99 -25.41 8.16 -6.18
C GLN A 99 -23.95 8.38 -6.55
N PHE A 100 -23.49 7.68 -7.57
CA PHE A 100 -22.15 7.82 -8.15
C PHE A 100 -22.23 8.38 -9.57
N PHE A 101 -21.47 9.41 -9.84
CA PHE A 101 -21.40 10.04 -11.15
C PHE A 101 -19.98 9.88 -11.73
N GLY A 102 -19.79 8.87 -12.58
CA GLY A 102 -18.57 8.71 -13.35
C GLY A 102 -18.41 9.75 -14.44
N SER A 103 -17.23 9.89 -15.03
CA SER A 103 -16.94 10.85 -16.11
C SER A 103 -17.35 12.30 -15.79
N THR A 104 -17.40 12.64 -14.50
CA THR A 104 -17.84 13.94 -13.98
C THR A 104 -16.66 14.60 -13.27
N ARG A 105 -15.90 15.39 -14.00
CA ARG A 105 -14.69 16.02 -13.49
C ARG A 105 -15.00 17.29 -12.72
N VAL A 106 -14.74 17.32 -11.42
CA VAL A 106 -14.79 18.52 -10.60
C VAL A 106 -13.68 19.49 -11.03
N VAL A 107 -14.08 20.73 -11.35
CA VAL A 107 -13.17 21.80 -11.79
C VAL A 107 -13.06 22.94 -10.78
N GLU A 108 -14.08 23.11 -9.94
CA GLU A 108 -14.11 24.15 -8.92
C GLU A 108 -14.94 23.72 -7.72
N ILE A 109 -14.48 24.10 -6.52
CA ILE A 109 -15.18 23.85 -5.26
C ILE A 109 -15.35 25.19 -4.54
N GLU A 110 -16.58 25.50 -4.19
CA GLU A 110 -16.98 26.67 -3.41
C GLU A 110 -17.77 26.21 -2.18
N PRO A 111 -17.99 27.06 -1.19
CA PRO A 111 -18.89 26.72 -0.08
C PRO A 111 -20.27 26.30 -0.60
N HIS A 112 -20.69 25.10 -0.21
CA HIS A 112 -21.97 24.49 -0.58
C HIS A 112 -22.22 24.25 -2.08
N ARG A 113 -21.20 24.42 -2.94
CA ARG A 113 -21.33 24.25 -4.38
C ARG A 113 -20.07 23.65 -5.01
N VAL A 114 -20.29 22.73 -5.96
CA VAL A 114 -19.26 22.15 -6.79
C VAL A 114 -19.61 22.38 -8.25
N ARG A 115 -18.65 22.83 -9.06
CA ARG A 115 -18.79 22.87 -10.50
C ARG A 115 -18.01 21.71 -11.12
N ALA A 116 -18.69 20.95 -11.96
CA ALA A 116 -18.10 19.81 -12.64
C ALA A 116 -18.32 19.86 -14.15
N GLN A 117 -17.41 19.26 -14.89
CA GLN A 117 -17.45 19.12 -16.33
C GLN A 117 -17.83 17.67 -16.69
N THR A 118 -18.83 17.53 -17.53
CA THR A 118 -19.30 16.25 -18.10
C THR A 118 -19.14 16.26 -19.63
N SER A 119 -19.46 15.14 -20.28
CA SER A 119 -19.53 15.08 -21.76
C SER A 119 -20.63 15.97 -22.35
N GLN A 120 -21.64 16.33 -21.55
CA GLN A 120 -22.78 17.16 -21.96
C GLN A 120 -22.59 18.66 -21.60
N GLY A 121 -21.47 19.03 -20.99
CA GLY A 121 -21.18 20.39 -20.57
C GLY A 121 -20.90 20.55 -19.07
N SER A 122 -20.93 21.79 -18.63
CA SER A 122 -20.68 22.13 -17.21
C SER A 122 -21.96 22.00 -16.39
N VAL A 123 -21.85 21.37 -15.24
CA VAL A 123 -22.94 21.20 -14.27
C VAL A 123 -22.56 21.82 -12.92
N SER A 124 -23.56 22.31 -12.20
CA SER A 124 -23.40 22.81 -10.84
C SER A 124 -24.17 21.92 -9.86
N ILE A 125 -23.48 21.48 -8.81
CA ILE A 125 -24.02 20.59 -7.79
C ILE A 125 -23.97 21.36 -6.46
N THR A 126 -25.06 21.38 -5.73
CA THR A 126 -25.14 22.02 -4.41
C THR A 126 -25.31 20.98 -3.31
N GLY A 127 -24.72 21.24 -2.15
CA GLY A 127 -24.84 20.37 -0.99
C GLY A 127 -24.63 21.12 0.32
N LYS A 128 -25.25 20.64 1.38
CA LYS A 128 -25.03 21.17 2.74
C LYS A 128 -23.54 21.05 3.14
N TRP A 129 -22.91 19.94 2.75
CA TRP A 129 -21.51 19.65 2.99
C TRP A 129 -20.84 19.24 1.69
N ILE A 130 -19.64 19.74 1.46
CA ILE A 130 -18.77 19.34 0.36
C ILE A 130 -17.53 18.68 0.96
N VAL A 131 -17.33 17.40 0.67
CA VAL A 131 -16.15 16.65 1.11
C VAL A 131 -15.19 16.49 -0.07
N ARG A 132 -14.01 17.11 0.03
CA ARG A 132 -12.95 16.97 -0.95
C ARG A 132 -12.11 15.75 -0.60
N ALA A 133 -12.31 14.65 -1.32
CA ALA A 133 -11.57 13.39 -1.18
C ALA A 133 -10.85 13.04 -2.49
N THR A 134 -10.08 13.99 -3.04
CA THR A 134 -9.46 13.93 -4.37
C THR A 134 -7.99 13.55 -4.36
N GLU A 135 -7.44 13.22 -3.19
CA GLU A 135 -6.09 12.72 -2.95
C GLU A 135 -5.04 13.48 -3.81
N GLY A 136 -4.10 12.81 -4.48
CA GLY A 136 -3.08 13.41 -5.35
C GLY A 136 -3.66 14.25 -6.51
N PHE A 137 -4.87 13.93 -6.98
CA PHE A 137 -5.55 14.72 -8.01
C PHE A 137 -5.95 16.13 -7.54
N THR A 138 -5.93 16.41 -6.25
CA THR A 138 -6.10 17.75 -5.68
C THR A 138 -5.15 18.77 -6.34
N ALA A 139 -3.92 18.37 -6.64
CA ALA A 139 -2.93 19.23 -7.30
C ALA A 139 -3.32 19.70 -8.71
N ARG A 140 -4.32 19.06 -9.35
CA ARG A 140 -4.85 19.48 -10.67
C ARG A 140 -5.85 20.62 -10.58
N MET A 141 -6.42 20.87 -9.40
CA MET A 141 -7.34 21.97 -9.19
C MET A 141 -6.56 23.26 -8.89
N LYS A 142 -6.78 24.31 -9.69
CA LYS A 142 -6.02 25.57 -9.64
C LYS A 142 -5.93 26.16 -8.22
N GLN A 143 -7.04 26.15 -7.50
CA GLN A 143 -7.15 26.72 -6.15
C GLN A 143 -6.44 25.91 -5.07
N TYR A 144 -6.17 24.61 -5.31
CA TYR A 144 -5.55 23.69 -4.35
C TYR A 144 -4.19 23.12 -4.82
N ARG A 145 -3.62 23.71 -5.86
CA ARG A 145 -2.42 23.18 -6.53
C ARG A 145 -1.19 23.06 -5.62
N ARG A 146 -1.15 23.80 -4.54
CA ARG A 146 -0.05 23.81 -3.57
C ARG A 146 -0.33 23.09 -2.27
N ASP A 147 -1.55 22.51 -2.11
CA ASP A 147 -1.93 21.83 -0.87
C ASP A 147 -1.28 20.46 -0.75
N VAL A 148 -0.97 19.81 -1.88
CA VAL A 148 -0.41 18.46 -1.93
C VAL A 148 0.72 18.37 -2.97
N ALA A 149 1.71 17.53 -2.68
CA ALA A 149 2.77 17.16 -3.61
C ALA A 149 2.63 15.65 -3.93
N PRO A 150 2.05 15.26 -5.07
CA PRO A 150 1.93 13.87 -5.46
C PRO A 150 3.30 13.24 -5.65
N LEU A 151 3.54 12.12 -4.99
CA LEU A 151 4.74 11.31 -5.15
C LEU A 151 4.33 9.93 -5.66
N TYR A 152 4.96 9.48 -6.73
CA TYR A 152 4.74 8.13 -7.23
C TYR A 152 5.42 7.08 -6.36
N SER A 153 4.81 5.93 -6.30
CA SER A 153 5.32 4.73 -5.67
C SER A 153 5.08 3.60 -6.66
N TYR A 154 6.13 2.87 -7.00
CA TYR A 154 6.04 1.83 -8.02
C TYR A 154 5.90 0.45 -7.39
N MET A 155 5.13 -0.40 -8.07
CA MET A 155 4.81 -1.74 -7.65
C MET A 155 5.10 -2.74 -8.77
N ILE A 156 5.40 -3.96 -8.37
CA ILE A 156 5.45 -5.14 -9.23
C ILE A 156 4.65 -6.27 -8.58
N ALA A 157 4.20 -7.23 -9.37
CA ALA A 157 3.70 -8.50 -8.84
C ALA A 157 4.22 -9.66 -9.68
N THR A 158 4.58 -10.76 -8.98
CA THR A 158 4.99 -12.00 -9.64
C THR A 158 3.79 -12.70 -10.28
N GLU A 159 4.03 -13.71 -11.10
CA GLU A 159 3.06 -14.78 -11.31
C GLU A 159 2.70 -15.47 -9.99
N PRO A 160 1.61 -16.25 -9.92
CA PRO A 160 1.35 -17.10 -8.76
C PRO A 160 2.51 -18.06 -8.52
N LEU A 161 3.05 -18.06 -7.31
CA LEU A 161 4.15 -18.95 -6.94
C LEU A 161 3.65 -20.36 -6.63
N SER A 162 4.47 -21.36 -6.91
CA SER A 162 4.19 -22.75 -6.57
C SER A 162 4.18 -22.97 -5.06
N GLN A 163 3.56 -24.07 -4.63
CA GLN A 163 3.54 -24.44 -3.21
C GLN A 163 4.95 -24.67 -2.66
N SER A 164 5.85 -25.30 -3.45
CA SER A 164 7.23 -25.50 -3.02
C SER A 164 7.97 -24.18 -2.77
N GLN A 165 7.78 -23.17 -3.62
CA GLN A 165 8.37 -21.85 -3.40
C GLN A 165 7.81 -21.19 -2.13
N TRP A 166 6.50 -21.33 -1.87
CA TRP A 166 5.91 -20.84 -0.63
C TRP A 166 6.41 -21.57 0.61
N ASP A 167 6.62 -22.89 0.52
CA ASP A 167 7.20 -23.69 1.59
C ASP A 167 8.65 -23.26 1.88
N ASP A 168 9.42 -22.95 0.83
CA ASP A 168 10.78 -22.41 0.96
C ASP A 168 10.82 -20.99 1.54
N ILE A 169 9.90 -20.12 1.15
CA ILE A 169 9.77 -18.76 1.70
C ILE A 169 9.24 -18.80 3.14
N GLY A 170 8.35 -19.73 3.48
CA GLY A 170 7.77 -19.89 4.82
C GLY A 170 6.78 -18.81 5.23
N TRP A 171 6.34 -17.93 4.31
CA TRP A 171 5.45 -16.79 4.60
C TRP A 171 3.99 -17.20 4.72
N THR A 172 3.65 -17.87 5.82
CA THR A 172 2.34 -18.49 6.03
C THR A 172 1.29 -17.53 6.60
N LYS A 173 1.71 -16.59 7.44
CA LYS A 173 0.80 -15.67 8.14
C LYS A 173 0.47 -14.40 7.34
N ARG A 174 0.99 -14.27 6.13
CA ARG A 174 0.72 -13.14 5.24
C ARG A 174 0.88 -11.76 5.91
N GLU A 175 1.89 -11.60 6.75
CA GLU A 175 2.27 -10.30 7.28
C GLU A 175 2.57 -9.33 6.13
N THR A 176 2.34 -8.05 6.29
CA THR A 176 3.00 -7.07 5.44
C THR A 176 4.48 -6.97 5.81
N VAL A 177 5.32 -6.74 4.82
CA VAL A 177 6.77 -6.78 5.00
C VAL A 177 7.39 -5.49 4.51
N SER A 178 8.33 -4.96 5.27
CA SER A 178 9.20 -3.85 4.89
C SER A 178 10.61 -4.08 5.43
N ASP A 179 11.56 -3.24 5.05
CA ASP A 179 12.85 -3.18 5.71
C ASP A 179 13.18 -1.75 6.16
N GLY A 180 14.20 -1.63 7.00
CA GLY A 180 14.61 -0.36 7.59
C GLY A 180 15.44 0.55 6.66
N ARG A 181 15.41 0.37 5.33
CA ARG A 181 16.12 1.27 4.39
C ARG A 181 15.39 2.61 4.24
N ASN A 182 16.15 3.65 3.88
CA ASN A 182 15.59 5.00 3.70
C ASN A 182 14.67 5.11 2.48
N LEU A 183 15.00 4.42 1.38
CA LEU A 183 14.11 4.21 0.24
C LEU A 183 13.26 2.98 0.52
N VAL A 184 12.19 3.20 1.26
CA VAL A 184 11.30 2.14 1.78
C VAL A 184 10.87 1.19 0.68
N ILE A 185 11.01 -0.11 0.96
CA ILE A 185 10.33 -1.19 0.23
C ILE A 185 9.19 -1.73 1.08
N TYR A 186 8.21 -2.32 0.43
CA TYR A 186 7.10 -3.01 1.09
C TYR A 186 6.62 -4.16 0.23
N ALA A 187 6.16 -5.21 0.88
CA ALA A 187 5.68 -6.41 0.21
C ALA A 187 4.50 -7.03 0.94
N GLN A 188 3.70 -7.78 0.20
CA GLN A 188 2.65 -8.64 0.74
C GLN A 188 2.49 -9.90 -0.11
N ARG A 189 2.11 -10.99 0.53
CA ARG A 189 1.60 -12.18 -0.13
C ARG A 189 0.12 -11.96 -0.43
N THR A 190 -0.25 -11.99 -1.70
CA THR A 190 -1.63 -11.82 -2.16
C THR A 190 -2.47 -13.07 -1.89
N SER A 191 -3.80 -12.95 -1.96
CA SER A 191 -4.70 -14.10 -1.77
C SER A 191 -4.62 -15.13 -2.90
N ASP A 192 -4.19 -14.72 -4.09
CA ASP A 192 -3.99 -15.58 -5.26
C ASP A 192 -2.55 -16.09 -5.40
N GLY A 193 -1.75 -16.02 -4.33
CA GLY A 193 -0.43 -16.64 -4.26
C GLY A 193 0.68 -15.91 -5.02
N ARG A 194 0.64 -14.59 -5.11
CA ARG A 194 1.70 -13.75 -5.68
C ARG A 194 2.45 -12.99 -4.61
N ILE A 195 3.65 -12.53 -4.91
CA ILE A 195 4.29 -11.45 -4.16
C ILE A 195 3.99 -10.12 -4.86
N ALA A 196 3.23 -9.25 -4.21
CA ALA A 196 3.15 -7.85 -4.58
C ALA A 196 4.25 -7.09 -3.81
N PHE A 197 5.16 -6.46 -4.55
CA PHE A 197 6.34 -5.81 -4.00
C PHE A 197 6.44 -4.40 -4.52
N GLY A 198 6.64 -3.43 -3.64
CA GLY A 198 6.73 -2.03 -4.01
C GLY A 198 7.89 -1.33 -3.35
N GLY A 199 8.15 -0.13 -3.84
CA GLY A 199 9.18 0.71 -3.25
C GLY A 199 9.03 2.16 -3.64
N ARG A 200 9.54 3.03 -2.78
CA ARG A 200 9.73 4.44 -3.10
C ARG A 200 11.04 4.60 -3.89
N GLY A 201 11.08 5.57 -4.73
CA GLY A 201 12.24 5.89 -5.57
C GLY A 201 11.80 6.79 -6.71
N ALA A 202 10.51 7.12 -6.73
CA ALA A 202 9.94 7.97 -7.74
C ALA A 202 10.27 9.45 -7.48
N PRO A 203 10.88 10.14 -8.44
CA PRO A 203 11.09 11.56 -8.33
C PRO A 203 9.74 12.29 -8.39
N TYR A 204 9.62 13.37 -7.63
CA TYR A 204 8.55 14.33 -7.81
C TYR A 204 8.49 14.79 -9.27
N LYS A 205 7.31 14.77 -9.86
CA LYS A 205 7.12 15.28 -11.24
C LYS A 205 6.85 16.77 -11.20
N PHE A 206 7.71 17.54 -11.88
CA PHE A 206 7.62 19.00 -11.90
C PHE A 206 6.19 19.49 -12.14
N ALA A 207 5.78 20.51 -11.39
CA ALA A 207 4.41 21.05 -11.36
C ALA A 207 3.31 20.05 -10.94
N SER A 208 3.65 19.09 -10.08
CA SER A 208 2.70 18.07 -9.54
C SER A 208 1.94 17.31 -10.63
N ARG A 209 2.60 17.03 -11.77
CA ARG A 209 1.96 16.30 -12.86
C ARG A 209 1.66 14.87 -12.48
N ILE A 210 0.43 14.46 -12.74
CA ILE A 210 -0.06 13.09 -12.60
C ILE A 210 -0.58 12.63 -13.96
N GLY A 211 -0.32 11.38 -14.33
CA GLY A 211 -0.83 10.80 -15.57
C GLY A 211 -0.25 9.43 -15.83
N SER A 212 -0.96 8.63 -16.63
CA SER A 212 -0.60 7.25 -16.95
C SER A 212 0.80 7.10 -17.56
N GLN A 213 1.31 8.13 -18.23
CA GLN A 213 2.69 8.14 -18.74
C GLN A 213 3.75 8.08 -17.63
N PHE A 214 3.39 8.27 -16.37
CA PHE A 214 4.27 8.19 -15.22
C PHE A 214 4.09 6.90 -14.41
N ASP A 215 3.08 6.07 -14.72
CA ASP A 215 2.77 4.83 -14.01
C ASP A 215 3.79 3.72 -14.32
N TYR A 216 4.68 3.94 -15.29
CA TYR A 216 5.72 3.00 -15.66
C TYR A 216 7.09 3.66 -15.69
N ASN A 217 8.08 3.01 -15.06
CA ASN A 217 9.49 3.43 -15.09
C ASN A 217 10.40 2.20 -15.06
N THR A 218 11.00 1.88 -16.20
CA THR A 218 11.85 0.69 -16.37
C THR A 218 12.95 0.60 -15.32
N ARG A 219 13.68 1.70 -15.08
CA ARG A 219 14.80 1.72 -14.13
C ARG A 219 14.33 1.41 -12.69
N ILE A 220 13.23 2.04 -12.26
CA ILE A 220 12.73 1.85 -10.89
C ILE A 220 12.12 0.45 -10.75
N HIS A 221 11.33 -0.03 -11.72
CA HIS A 221 10.80 -1.38 -11.69
C HIS A 221 11.92 -2.44 -11.63
N SER A 222 13.02 -2.27 -12.39
CA SER A 222 14.17 -3.18 -12.31
C SER A 222 14.85 -3.14 -10.93
N LEU A 223 14.98 -1.96 -10.30
CA LEU A 223 15.53 -1.86 -8.94
C LEU A 223 14.64 -2.54 -7.90
N ILE A 224 13.32 -2.40 -8.02
CA ILE A 224 12.34 -3.04 -7.16
C ILE A 224 12.40 -4.57 -7.34
N GLU A 225 12.44 -5.05 -8.59
CA GLU A 225 12.55 -6.46 -8.92
C GLU A 225 13.84 -7.08 -8.37
N ASN A 226 14.98 -6.44 -8.53
CA ASN A 226 16.26 -6.89 -7.95
C ASN A 226 16.17 -6.96 -6.42
N SER A 227 15.54 -5.97 -5.78
CA SER A 227 15.33 -5.96 -4.32
C SER A 227 14.44 -7.12 -3.88
N MET A 228 13.37 -7.42 -4.62
CA MET A 228 12.49 -8.55 -4.36
C MET A 228 13.23 -9.89 -4.47
N ARG A 229 13.98 -10.10 -5.57
CA ARG A 229 14.77 -11.34 -5.78
C ARG A 229 15.86 -11.53 -4.72
N THR A 230 16.48 -10.44 -4.28
CA THR A 230 17.46 -10.48 -3.17
C THR A 230 16.80 -10.85 -1.84
N MET A 231 15.60 -10.35 -1.58
CA MET A 231 14.87 -10.62 -0.34
C MET A 231 14.26 -12.03 -0.32
N PHE A 232 13.80 -12.52 -1.47
CA PHE A 232 13.14 -13.81 -1.64
C PHE A 232 13.81 -14.66 -2.72
N PRO A 233 15.03 -15.19 -2.48
CA PRO A 233 15.74 -15.99 -3.50
C PRO A 233 14.96 -17.23 -3.97
N ALA A 234 14.09 -17.77 -3.12
CA ALA A 234 13.27 -18.94 -3.44
C ALA A 234 12.24 -18.69 -4.58
N ILE A 235 12.01 -17.44 -4.99
CA ILE A 235 11.17 -17.18 -6.17
C ILE A 235 11.85 -17.61 -7.48
N GLY A 236 13.19 -17.81 -7.46
CA GLY A 236 13.93 -18.24 -8.64
C GLY A 236 13.70 -17.35 -9.86
N ASP A 237 13.37 -17.97 -10.98
CA ASP A 237 13.11 -17.30 -12.26
C ASP A 237 11.62 -16.94 -12.47
N SER A 238 10.79 -16.97 -11.42
CA SER A 238 9.37 -16.59 -11.54
C SER A 238 9.20 -15.24 -12.21
N GLU A 239 8.23 -15.15 -13.11
CA GLU A 239 7.98 -13.97 -13.93
C GLU A 239 7.35 -12.83 -13.12
N VAL A 240 7.75 -11.60 -13.40
CA VAL A 240 7.06 -10.39 -12.96
C VAL A 240 6.00 -10.02 -13.99
N THR A 241 4.76 -10.40 -13.72
CA THR A 241 3.63 -10.28 -14.67
C THR A 241 2.94 -8.92 -14.65
N HIS A 242 3.11 -8.15 -13.57
CA HIS A 242 2.48 -6.83 -13.41
C HIS A 242 3.48 -5.78 -12.94
N LYS A 243 3.40 -4.59 -13.53
CA LYS A 243 4.22 -3.41 -13.17
C LYS A 243 3.34 -2.17 -13.27
N TRP A 244 3.28 -1.38 -12.19
CA TRP A 244 2.47 -0.14 -12.14
C TRP A 244 3.04 0.88 -11.16
N GLY A 245 2.52 2.15 -11.17
CA GLY A 245 2.86 3.23 -10.24
C GLY A 245 1.68 4.09 -9.86
#